data_8a533afb0d8b49c65d697f280d1b8971
#
_entry.id   8a533afb0d8b49c65d697f280d1b8971
#
_cell.length_a   1.000
_cell.length_b   1.000
_cell.length_c   1.000
_cell.angle_alpha   90.00
_cell.angle_beta   90.00
_cell.angle_gamma   90.00
#
_symmetry.space_group_name_H-M   'P 1'
#
loop_
_entity.id
_entity.type
_entity.pdbx_description
1 polymer ?
#
loop_
_entity_poly.entity_id
_entity_poly.type
_entity_poly.pdbx_seq_one_letter_code
_entity_poly.pdbx_strand_id
1 'polypeptide(L)'
;CTTCTRACPRFRKWEESADMHLFGRTREPDEMSGIWRQLLLTRAVDTEEHTKGQDGGFVSAMLIWLLKNDYIDGALVSGVEEDDKWKAKPAVVTNREEVLATAGSRYTYCANPLALPEAKEKGLSRLALVGMGCQTSSPPVMWDRKAGKVSKPFLFNIGLLCSKTFDDAIFPELFEAKYGLKKEDMVKMNIKGAFQIWMKDGSFHEIDLKECHGWTRTGCKNCPDFAAEHSDIATGGIGKDNDWTLTIVRTALGEEVINRMIADNVIIA
;
A
#
# COMPACT_ATOMS: atom_id res chain seq x y z
N CYS A 1 -11.26 -23.07 -16.22
CA CYS A 1 -10.84 -22.65 -14.88
C CYS A 1 -11.65 -21.43 -14.45
N THR A 2 -12.25 -21.45 -13.25
CA THR A 2 -13.10 -20.36 -12.72
C THR A 2 -12.42 -19.62 -11.56
N THR A 3 -11.15 -19.89 -11.29
CA THR A 3 -10.44 -19.34 -10.13
C THR A 3 -10.38 -17.81 -10.16
N CYS A 4 -10.06 -17.21 -11.32
CA CYS A 4 -10.00 -15.75 -11.44
C CYS A 4 -11.36 -15.09 -11.17
N THR A 5 -12.45 -15.66 -11.70
CA THR A 5 -13.82 -15.17 -11.44
C THR A 5 -14.21 -15.31 -9.97
N ARG A 6 -13.77 -16.39 -9.32
CA ARG A 6 -14.05 -16.66 -7.90
C ARG A 6 -13.25 -15.77 -6.97
N ALA A 7 -12.02 -15.47 -7.33
CA ALA A 7 -11.10 -14.67 -6.53
C ALA A 7 -11.26 -13.15 -6.73
N CYS A 8 -11.94 -12.72 -7.81
CA CYS A 8 -12.04 -11.30 -8.14
C CYS A 8 -13.02 -10.56 -7.20
N PRO A 9 -12.58 -9.57 -6.44
CA PRO A 9 -13.46 -8.79 -5.56
C PRO A 9 -14.45 -7.92 -6.33
N ARG A 10 -14.27 -7.72 -7.64
CA ARG A 10 -15.15 -6.91 -8.49
C ARG A 10 -16.29 -7.67 -9.15
N PHE A 11 -16.34 -8.99 -8.99
CA PHE A 11 -17.24 -9.83 -9.76
C PHE A 11 -18.54 -10.20 -9.02
N ARG A 12 -18.57 -10.10 -7.70
CA ARG A 12 -19.73 -10.47 -6.85
C ARG A 12 -19.72 -9.61 -5.59
N LYS A 13 -20.85 -9.53 -4.92
CA LYS A 13 -20.89 -9.08 -3.52
C LYS A 13 -19.99 -9.99 -2.70
N TRP A 14 -19.09 -9.42 -1.95
CA TRP A 14 -18.05 -10.14 -1.23
C TRP A 14 -17.72 -9.51 0.12
N GLU A 15 -18.08 -8.26 0.33
CA GLU A 15 -17.66 -7.44 1.47
C GLU A 15 -18.13 -8.08 2.80
N GLU A 16 -19.42 -8.44 2.91
CA GLU A 16 -19.97 -9.08 4.11
C GLU A 16 -19.26 -10.41 4.45
N SER A 17 -18.93 -11.19 3.42
CA SER A 17 -18.23 -12.46 3.57
C SER A 17 -16.78 -12.25 4.03
N ALA A 18 -16.11 -11.23 3.51
CA ALA A 18 -14.76 -10.84 3.92
C ALA A 18 -14.75 -10.24 5.34
N ASP A 19 -15.75 -9.41 5.69
CA ASP A 19 -15.93 -8.90 7.03
C ASP A 19 -16.07 -10.06 8.05
N MET A 20 -16.97 -11.00 7.78
CA MET A 20 -17.14 -12.19 8.62
C MET A 20 -15.87 -13.03 8.74
N HIS A 21 -15.11 -13.16 7.65
CA HIS A 21 -13.87 -13.92 7.65
C HIS A 21 -12.77 -13.25 8.48
N LEU A 22 -12.59 -11.94 8.33
CA LEU A 22 -11.52 -11.18 8.98
C LEU A 22 -11.87 -10.76 10.40
N PHE A 23 -13.11 -10.38 10.65
CA PHE A 23 -13.51 -9.71 11.89
C PHE A 23 -14.52 -10.49 12.73
N GLY A 24 -15.08 -11.60 12.20
CA GLY A 24 -16.12 -12.40 12.87
C GLY A 24 -17.50 -11.72 12.93
N ARG A 25 -17.65 -10.57 12.30
CA ARG A 25 -18.89 -9.81 12.18
C ARG A 25 -18.94 -9.03 10.87
N THR A 26 -20.12 -8.61 10.45
CA THR A 26 -20.28 -7.61 9.39
C THR A 26 -20.15 -6.19 9.96
N ARG A 27 -19.86 -5.22 9.08
CA ARG A 27 -19.80 -3.81 9.46
C ARG A 27 -21.20 -3.26 9.80
N GLU A 28 -21.22 -2.27 10.69
CA GLU A 28 -22.41 -1.48 10.97
C GLU A 28 -22.57 -0.35 9.92
N PRO A 29 -23.78 0.23 9.76
CA PRO A 29 -24.03 1.26 8.75
C PRO A 29 -23.18 2.54 8.90
N ASP A 30 -22.70 2.85 10.08
CA ASP A 30 -21.85 4.01 10.40
C ASP A 30 -20.36 3.73 10.25
N GLU A 31 -19.95 2.48 10.04
CA GLU A 31 -18.55 2.09 9.79
C GLU A 31 -18.17 2.34 8.31
N MET A 32 -18.26 3.58 7.86
CA MET A 32 -18.06 3.96 6.46
C MET A 32 -16.63 3.69 5.95
N SER A 33 -15.64 3.61 6.83
CA SER A 33 -14.24 3.28 6.51
C SER A 33 -13.89 1.81 6.82
N GLY A 34 -14.91 0.96 6.93
CA GLY A 34 -14.75 -0.44 7.34
C GLY A 34 -14.53 -0.63 8.84
N ILE A 35 -14.44 -1.88 9.26
CA ILE A 35 -14.24 -2.25 10.66
C ILE A 35 -12.82 -1.90 11.09
N TRP A 36 -12.68 -1.36 12.30
CA TRP A 36 -11.38 -1.03 12.88
C TRP A 36 -11.37 -1.20 14.41
N ARG A 37 -10.19 -1.33 14.99
CA ARG A 37 -9.93 -1.50 16.41
C ARG A 37 -9.28 -0.25 17.03
N GLN A 38 -8.31 0.33 16.32
CA GLN A 38 -7.56 1.51 16.76
C GLN A 38 -7.30 2.44 15.59
N LEU A 39 -7.27 3.75 15.89
CA LEU A 39 -6.81 4.81 14.99
C LEU A 39 -5.62 5.50 15.66
N LEU A 40 -4.49 5.51 14.97
CA LEU A 40 -3.23 6.01 15.50
C LEU A 40 -2.57 6.97 14.50
N LEU A 41 -1.76 7.88 15.01
CA LEU A 41 -0.73 8.56 14.23
C LEU A 41 0.60 7.89 14.56
N THR A 42 1.28 7.35 13.58
CA THR A 42 2.50 6.57 13.77
C THR A 42 3.68 7.14 13.01
N ARG A 43 4.88 6.91 13.56
CA ARG A 43 6.14 7.32 12.94
C ARG A 43 7.24 6.32 13.30
N ALA A 44 8.11 6.02 12.34
CA ALA A 44 9.32 5.23 12.60
C ALA A 44 10.27 5.98 13.54
N VAL A 45 10.91 5.24 14.45
CA VAL A 45 11.96 5.78 15.34
C VAL A 45 13.30 5.84 14.58
N ASP A 46 13.59 4.85 13.75
CA ASP A 46 14.79 4.84 12.92
C ASP A 46 14.76 5.97 11.89
N THR A 47 15.82 6.79 11.89
CA THR A 47 15.91 8.01 11.05
C THR A 47 15.95 7.68 9.56
N GLU A 48 16.60 6.59 9.17
CA GLU A 48 16.68 6.20 7.75
C GLU A 48 15.33 5.71 7.23
N GLU A 49 14.63 4.88 8.01
CA GLU A 49 13.29 4.39 7.69
C GLU A 49 12.28 5.54 7.59
N HIS A 50 12.37 6.50 8.53
CA HIS A 50 11.57 7.70 8.51
C HIS A 50 11.84 8.58 7.28
N THR A 51 13.10 8.87 6.98
CA THR A 51 13.49 9.77 5.89
C THR A 51 13.22 9.19 4.50
N LYS A 52 13.45 7.88 4.31
CA LYS A 52 13.18 7.19 3.04
C LYS A 52 11.70 6.91 2.81
N GLY A 53 10.92 6.83 3.88
CA GLY A 53 9.48 6.64 3.82
C GLY A 53 8.72 7.82 3.20
N GLN A 54 7.45 7.62 2.89
CA GLN A 54 6.63 8.69 2.31
C GLN A 54 6.29 9.74 3.35
N ASP A 55 5.58 9.35 4.39
CA ASP A 55 5.24 10.14 5.57
C ASP A 55 5.64 9.26 6.76
N GLY A 56 6.17 9.72 7.82
CA GLY A 56 6.48 8.95 9.02
C GLY A 56 7.28 7.63 8.88
N GLY A 57 7.47 7.07 7.69
CA GLY A 57 8.26 5.84 7.45
C GLY A 57 7.65 4.52 7.96
N PHE A 58 6.39 4.54 8.40
CA PHE A 58 5.73 3.46 9.12
C PHE A 58 5.73 2.10 8.40
N VAL A 59 5.41 2.07 7.08
CA VAL A 59 5.33 0.80 6.32
C VAL A 59 6.71 0.12 6.25
N SER A 60 7.77 0.89 6.03
CA SER A 60 9.14 0.35 5.99
C SER A 60 9.55 -0.21 7.35
N ALA A 61 9.31 0.55 8.44
CA ALA A 61 9.58 0.09 9.81
C ALA A 61 8.84 -1.20 10.14
N MET A 62 7.56 -1.30 9.76
CA MET A 62 6.74 -2.48 9.97
C MET A 62 7.28 -3.70 9.22
N LEU A 63 7.58 -3.58 7.94
CA LEU A 63 8.11 -4.69 7.15
C LEU A 63 9.44 -5.19 7.70
N ILE A 64 10.36 -4.26 8.05
CA ILE A 64 11.65 -4.61 8.64
C ILE A 64 11.46 -5.32 9.97
N TRP A 65 10.55 -4.86 10.83
CA TRP A 65 10.25 -5.49 12.11
C TRP A 65 9.63 -6.88 11.93
N LEU A 66 8.67 -7.05 11.01
CA LEU A 66 8.03 -8.34 10.71
C LEU A 66 9.05 -9.37 10.21
N LEU A 67 10.00 -8.97 9.32
CA LEU A 67 11.09 -9.82 8.82
C LEU A 67 12.06 -10.19 9.95
N LYS A 68 12.49 -9.22 10.75
CA LYS A 68 13.45 -9.42 11.86
C LYS A 68 12.91 -10.35 12.96
N ASN A 69 11.60 -10.33 13.18
CA ASN A 69 10.95 -11.13 14.23
C ASN A 69 10.33 -12.43 13.69
N ASP A 70 10.71 -12.85 12.48
CA ASP A 70 10.24 -14.10 11.86
C ASP A 70 8.71 -14.24 11.72
N TYR A 71 7.97 -13.12 11.70
CA TYR A 71 6.54 -13.13 11.35
C TYR A 71 6.33 -13.47 9.89
N ILE A 72 7.19 -12.94 9.03
CA ILE A 72 7.19 -13.17 7.59
C ILE A 72 8.60 -13.56 7.12
N ASP A 73 8.67 -14.24 5.97
CA ASP A 73 9.93 -14.56 5.28
C ASP A 73 10.13 -13.71 4.02
N GLY A 74 9.12 -12.90 3.65
CA GLY A 74 9.20 -11.93 2.57
C GLY A 74 7.96 -11.07 2.48
N ALA A 75 8.03 -10.01 1.66
CA ALA A 75 6.87 -9.17 1.38
C ALA A 75 6.76 -8.87 -0.11
N LEU A 76 5.51 -8.80 -0.60
CA LEU A 76 5.18 -8.34 -1.94
C LEU A 76 4.90 -6.84 -1.90
N VAL A 77 5.71 -6.08 -2.61
CA VAL A 77 5.70 -4.61 -2.59
C VAL A 77 5.77 -4.04 -4.00
N SER A 78 5.67 -2.71 -4.09
CA SER A 78 5.95 -1.98 -5.32
C SER A 78 7.44 -1.59 -5.36
N GLY A 79 8.21 -2.27 -6.17
CA GLY A 79 9.57 -1.88 -6.54
C GLY A 79 9.60 -0.87 -7.68
N VAL A 80 10.77 -0.63 -8.23
CA VAL A 80 11.03 0.29 -9.35
C VAL A 80 11.81 -0.42 -10.45
N GLU A 81 11.65 0.05 -11.69
CA GLU A 81 12.54 -0.35 -12.79
C GLU A 81 13.92 0.29 -12.61
N GLU A 82 14.96 -0.37 -13.10
CA GLU A 82 16.34 0.09 -12.93
C GLU A 82 16.62 1.44 -13.62
N ASP A 83 16.02 1.64 -14.77
CA ASP A 83 16.16 2.83 -15.62
C ASP A 83 15.08 3.90 -15.37
N ASP A 84 14.04 3.58 -14.61
CA ASP A 84 12.94 4.50 -14.32
C ASP A 84 12.38 4.30 -12.91
N LYS A 85 12.86 5.10 -11.96
CA LYS A 85 12.43 5.05 -10.56
C LYS A 85 10.94 5.38 -10.30
N TRP A 86 10.25 5.93 -11.30
CA TRP A 86 8.81 6.23 -11.22
C TRP A 86 7.94 5.16 -11.88
N LYS A 87 8.56 4.25 -12.61
CA LYS A 87 7.86 3.10 -13.17
C LYS A 87 7.84 1.97 -12.16
N ALA A 88 6.66 1.80 -11.56
CA ALA A 88 6.46 0.80 -10.53
C ALA A 88 6.41 -0.62 -11.13
N LYS A 89 7.10 -1.58 -10.50
CA LYS A 89 6.99 -3.02 -10.81
C LYS A 89 6.72 -3.84 -9.55
N PRO A 90 6.02 -4.99 -9.66
CA PRO A 90 5.91 -5.93 -8.56
C PRO A 90 7.30 -6.42 -8.12
N ALA A 91 7.55 -6.48 -6.82
CA ALA A 91 8.82 -6.91 -6.28
C ALA A 91 8.63 -7.75 -5.00
N VAL A 92 9.59 -8.61 -4.73
CA VAL A 92 9.72 -9.37 -3.49
C VAL A 92 10.87 -8.79 -2.69
N VAL A 93 10.64 -8.49 -1.41
CA VAL A 93 11.67 -8.03 -0.47
C VAL A 93 11.77 -9.00 0.69
N THR A 94 13.01 -9.26 1.15
CA THR A 94 13.32 -10.26 2.20
C THR A 94 14.24 -9.72 3.30
N ASN A 95 14.72 -8.50 3.15
CA ASN A 95 15.66 -7.88 4.10
C ASN A 95 15.47 -6.36 4.15
N ARG A 96 16.14 -5.71 5.12
CA ARG A 96 16.04 -4.27 5.37
C ARG A 96 16.44 -3.43 4.16
N GLU A 97 17.53 -3.80 3.50
CA GLU A 97 18.09 -3.06 2.37
C GLU A 97 17.10 -3.04 1.20
N GLU A 98 16.52 -4.19 0.89
CA GLU A 98 15.50 -4.31 -0.16
C GLU A 98 14.23 -3.54 0.19
N VAL A 99 13.76 -3.57 1.45
CA VAL A 99 12.61 -2.77 1.91
C VAL A 99 12.88 -1.28 1.71
N LEU A 100 14.04 -0.79 2.15
CA LEU A 100 14.40 0.62 2.02
C LEU A 100 14.59 1.07 0.56
N ALA A 101 15.05 0.16 -0.31
CA ALA A 101 15.18 0.44 -1.75
C ALA A 101 13.81 0.62 -2.44
N THR A 102 12.72 0.07 -1.86
CA THR A 102 11.36 0.19 -2.38
C THR A 102 10.54 1.27 -1.67
N ALA A 103 11.09 1.96 -0.68
CA ALA A 103 10.39 2.97 0.10
C ALA A 103 9.93 4.17 -0.75
N GLY A 104 8.94 4.89 -0.25
CA GLY A 104 8.32 6.03 -0.92
C GLY A 104 7.12 5.65 -1.80
N SER A 105 6.31 6.65 -2.15
CA SER A 105 5.09 6.46 -2.94
C SER A 105 5.30 6.70 -4.42
N ARG A 106 4.69 5.85 -5.21
CA ARG A 106 4.54 5.98 -6.67
C ARG A 106 3.06 6.01 -6.98
N TYR A 107 2.62 6.95 -7.78
CA TYR A 107 1.20 7.22 -8.01
C TYR A 107 0.65 6.56 -9.28
N THR A 108 1.49 5.83 -10.01
CA THR A 108 1.07 4.93 -11.09
C THR A 108 0.78 3.52 -10.56
N TYR A 109 0.00 2.75 -11.31
CA TYR A 109 -0.47 1.45 -10.82
C TYR A 109 0.62 0.38 -10.85
N CYS A 110 0.76 -0.32 -9.75
CA CYS A 110 1.56 -1.55 -9.64
C CYS A 110 0.69 -2.71 -9.14
N ALA A 111 0.75 -3.84 -9.80
CA ALA A 111 0.01 -5.04 -9.40
C ALA A 111 0.87 -5.94 -8.48
N ASN A 112 1.11 -5.50 -7.23
CA ASN A 112 2.01 -6.16 -6.29
C ASN A 112 1.77 -7.67 -6.12
N PRO A 113 0.52 -8.20 -6.12
CA PRO A 113 0.27 -9.63 -6.04
C PRO A 113 0.91 -10.46 -7.19
N LEU A 114 1.28 -9.84 -8.30
CA LEU A 114 1.97 -10.52 -9.40
C LEU A 114 3.41 -10.92 -9.07
N ALA A 115 3.98 -10.46 -7.96
CA ALA A 115 5.27 -10.95 -7.45
C ALA A 115 5.17 -12.31 -6.74
N LEU A 116 3.97 -12.87 -6.55
CA LEU A 116 3.79 -14.16 -5.87
C LEU A 116 4.53 -15.34 -6.53
N PRO A 117 4.60 -15.47 -7.86
CA PRO A 117 5.42 -16.52 -8.49
C PRO A 117 6.89 -16.45 -8.09
N GLU A 118 7.50 -15.25 -8.13
CA GLU A 118 8.88 -15.01 -7.71
C GLU A 118 9.10 -15.40 -6.23
N ALA A 119 8.18 -15.00 -5.34
CA ALA A 119 8.26 -15.37 -3.93
C ALA A 119 8.24 -16.91 -3.75
N LYS A 120 7.42 -17.63 -4.52
CA LYS A 120 7.38 -19.09 -4.50
C LYS A 120 8.66 -19.74 -5.04
N GLU A 121 9.24 -19.20 -6.10
CA GLU A 121 10.53 -19.65 -6.64
C GLU A 121 11.65 -19.48 -5.63
N LYS A 122 11.62 -18.41 -4.82
CA LYS A 122 12.52 -18.17 -3.68
C LYS A 122 12.21 -19.05 -2.46
N GLY A 123 11.16 -19.90 -2.51
CA GLY A 123 10.77 -20.79 -1.41
C GLY A 123 10.06 -20.08 -0.24
N LEU A 124 9.60 -18.86 -0.44
CA LEU A 124 8.93 -18.08 0.62
C LEU A 124 7.48 -18.56 0.80
N SER A 125 7.04 -18.61 2.03
CA SER A 125 5.75 -19.18 2.42
C SER A 125 4.95 -18.36 3.43
N ARG A 126 5.57 -17.36 4.05
CA ARG A 126 4.99 -16.44 5.03
C ARG A 126 5.16 -15.01 4.55
N LEU A 127 4.20 -14.52 3.80
CA LEU A 127 4.33 -13.26 3.07
C LEU A 127 3.48 -12.15 3.69
N ALA A 128 4.03 -10.93 3.72
CA ALA A 128 3.19 -9.73 3.78
C ALA A 128 2.83 -9.28 2.36
N LEU A 129 1.64 -8.70 2.22
CA LEU A 129 1.23 -7.98 1.01
C LEU A 129 1.05 -6.50 1.35
N VAL A 130 1.83 -5.64 0.71
CA VAL A 130 1.60 -4.19 0.73
C VAL A 130 0.84 -3.81 -0.53
N GLY A 131 -0.28 -3.13 -0.40
CA GLY A 131 -1.05 -2.74 -1.58
C GLY A 131 -2.26 -1.86 -1.26
N MET A 132 -2.86 -1.32 -2.29
CA MET A 132 -4.13 -0.60 -2.17
C MET A 132 -5.27 -1.56 -1.85
N GLY A 133 -6.41 -1.08 -1.36
CA GLY A 133 -7.56 -1.90 -0.97
C GLY A 133 -8.00 -2.92 -2.02
N CYS A 134 -7.95 -2.56 -3.31
CA CYS A 134 -8.24 -3.49 -4.41
C CYS A 134 -7.26 -4.68 -4.51
N GLN A 135 -6.12 -4.62 -3.85
CA GLN A 135 -5.12 -5.70 -3.79
C GLN A 135 -5.21 -6.47 -2.47
N THR A 136 -5.25 -5.76 -1.34
CA THR A 136 -5.29 -6.36 0.00
C THR A 136 -6.60 -7.08 0.30
N SER A 137 -7.68 -6.73 -0.38
CA SER A 137 -8.93 -7.50 -0.34
C SER A 137 -8.87 -8.87 -1.04
N SER A 138 -7.86 -9.10 -1.90
CA SER A 138 -7.78 -10.34 -2.68
C SER A 138 -7.48 -11.59 -1.82
N PRO A 139 -6.52 -11.60 -0.88
CA PRO A 139 -6.27 -12.77 -0.04
C PRO A 139 -7.47 -13.23 0.78
N PRO A 140 -8.20 -12.39 1.54
CA PRO A 140 -9.39 -12.81 2.27
C PRO A 140 -10.51 -13.29 1.35
N VAL A 141 -10.74 -12.65 0.21
CA VAL A 141 -11.74 -13.10 -0.77
C VAL A 141 -11.36 -14.47 -1.37
N MET A 142 -10.10 -14.69 -1.70
CA MET A 142 -9.63 -15.98 -2.18
C MET A 142 -9.76 -17.08 -1.12
N TRP A 143 -9.48 -16.76 0.14
CA TRP A 143 -9.63 -17.68 1.25
C TRP A 143 -11.09 -18.10 1.41
N ASP A 144 -12.01 -17.15 1.53
CA ASP A 144 -13.46 -17.37 1.64
C ASP A 144 -14.00 -18.21 0.47
N ARG A 145 -13.50 -17.97 -0.74
CA ARG A 145 -13.92 -18.69 -1.97
C ARG A 145 -13.21 -20.02 -2.18
N LYS A 146 -12.57 -20.59 -1.14
CA LYS A 146 -11.87 -21.89 -1.16
C LYS A 146 -10.73 -21.94 -2.18
N ALA A 147 -10.11 -20.81 -2.50
CA ALA A 147 -8.88 -20.71 -3.27
C ALA A 147 -7.64 -20.58 -2.36
N GLY A 148 -7.71 -21.15 -1.15
CA GLY A 148 -6.74 -21.00 -0.07
C GLY A 148 -5.31 -21.42 -0.42
N LYS A 149 -5.10 -22.32 -1.40
CA LYS A 149 -3.74 -22.66 -1.87
C LYS A 149 -2.97 -21.46 -2.42
N VAL A 150 -3.67 -20.45 -2.95
CA VAL A 150 -3.06 -19.23 -3.48
C VAL A 150 -2.93 -18.17 -2.40
N SER A 151 -3.93 -18.05 -1.51
CA SER A 151 -3.95 -17.03 -0.45
C SER A 151 -3.19 -17.44 0.82
N LYS A 152 -2.96 -18.74 1.06
CA LYS A 152 -2.29 -19.26 2.26
C LYS A 152 -0.95 -18.59 2.60
N PRO A 153 -0.09 -18.23 1.62
CA PRO A 153 1.16 -17.54 1.92
C PRO A 153 0.99 -16.13 2.50
N PHE A 154 -0.13 -15.45 2.23
CA PHE A 154 -0.36 -14.10 2.71
C PHE A 154 -0.80 -14.13 4.19
N LEU A 155 0.15 -13.90 5.08
CA LEU A 155 -0.09 -13.89 6.53
C LEU A 155 -0.43 -12.53 7.08
N PHE A 156 0.03 -11.46 6.41
CA PHE A 156 -0.17 -10.09 6.87
C PHE A 156 -0.44 -9.15 5.69
N ASN A 157 -1.51 -8.36 5.75
CA ASN A 157 -1.89 -7.45 4.69
C ASN A 157 -1.81 -6.00 5.18
N ILE A 158 -0.94 -5.21 4.55
CA ILE A 158 -0.77 -3.78 4.80
C ILE A 158 -1.47 -3.02 3.68
N GLY A 159 -2.60 -2.42 3.99
CA GLY A 159 -3.39 -1.62 3.08
C GLY A 159 -2.89 -0.19 2.98
N LEU A 160 -2.90 0.36 1.77
CA LEU A 160 -2.59 1.77 1.54
C LEU A 160 -3.87 2.53 1.25
N LEU A 161 -4.10 3.66 1.95
CA LEU A 161 -5.19 4.57 1.66
C LEU A 161 -5.04 5.09 0.23
N CYS A 162 -6.07 4.92 -0.60
CA CYS A 162 -5.96 5.19 -2.02
C CYS A 162 -7.27 5.69 -2.62
N SER A 163 -7.29 6.92 -3.11
CA SER A 163 -8.42 7.45 -3.87
C SER A 163 -8.37 7.07 -5.35
N LYS A 164 -7.18 7.00 -5.92
CA LYS A 164 -6.94 6.66 -7.35
C LYS A 164 -5.47 6.41 -7.63
N THR A 165 -5.19 5.77 -8.78
CA THR A 165 -3.87 5.73 -9.41
C THR A 165 -3.97 6.32 -10.81
N PHE A 166 -2.84 6.76 -11.36
CA PHE A 166 -2.76 7.39 -12.66
C PHE A 166 -2.11 6.45 -13.68
N ASP A 167 -2.39 6.73 -14.95
CA ASP A 167 -1.68 6.15 -16.09
C ASP A 167 -0.30 6.80 -16.22
N ASP A 168 0.71 6.03 -16.68
CA ASP A 168 2.07 6.54 -16.89
C ASP A 168 2.14 7.68 -17.91
N ALA A 169 1.17 7.78 -18.82
CA ALA A 169 1.04 8.87 -19.76
C ALA A 169 0.90 10.25 -19.09
N ILE A 170 0.57 10.31 -17.78
CA ILE A 170 0.54 11.57 -17.03
C ILE A 170 1.90 12.28 -17.04
N PHE A 171 3.02 11.54 -17.07
CA PHE A 171 4.35 12.13 -17.07
C PHE A 171 4.62 12.91 -18.37
N PRO A 172 4.61 12.31 -19.57
CA PRO A 172 4.87 13.07 -20.79
C PRO A 172 3.73 14.02 -21.19
N GLU A 173 2.46 13.67 -20.97
CA GLU A 173 1.33 14.42 -21.51
C GLU A 173 0.90 15.59 -20.61
N LEU A 174 1.05 15.48 -19.29
CA LEU A 174 0.70 16.56 -18.37
C LEU A 174 1.95 17.23 -17.79
N PHE A 175 2.80 16.47 -17.08
CA PHE A 175 3.88 17.09 -16.32
C PHE A 175 4.95 17.69 -17.24
N GLU A 176 5.37 16.98 -18.29
CA GLU A 176 6.36 17.50 -19.20
C GLU A 176 5.75 18.47 -20.22
N ALA A 177 4.69 18.08 -20.96
CA ALA A 177 4.16 18.90 -22.05
C ALA A 177 3.53 20.23 -21.59
N LYS A 178 2.86 20.24 -20.42
CA LYS A 178 2.20 21.44 -19.92
C LYS A 178 3.05 22.24 -18.94
N TYR A 179 3.80 21.56 -18.06
CA TYR A 179 4.54 22.19 -16.97
C TYR A 179 6.05 22.18 -17.15
N GLY A 180 6.59 21.53 -18.18
CA GLY A 180 8.04 21.42 -18.43
C GLY A 180 8.78 20.56 -17.40
N LEU A 181 8.08 19.76 -16.60
CA LEU A 181 8.64 18.95 -15.52
C LEU A 181 9.05 17.58 -16.06
N LYS A 182 10.34 17.40 -16.31
CA LYS A 182 10.87 16.13 -16.82
C LYS A 182 10.89 15.06 -15.73
N LYS A 183 10.45 13.85 -16.06
CA LYS A 183 10.34 12.70 -15.17
C LYS A 183 11.67 12.36 -14.48
N GLU A 184 12.76 12.40 -15.22
CA GLU A 184 14.11 12.11 -14.73
C GLU A 184 14.64 13.11 -13.68
N ASP A 185 14.10 14.35 -13.66
CA ASP A 185 14.50 15.40 -12.73
C ASP A 185 13.64 15.45 -11.45
N MET A 186 12.56 14.67 -11.39
CA MET A 186 11.72 14.56 -10.20
C MET A 186 12.45 13.77 -9.11
N VAL A 187 12.47 14.26 -7.87
CA VAL A 187 13.08 13.58 -6.72
C VAL A 187 12.07 12.99 -5.76
N LYS A 188 10.92 13.64 -5.59
CA LYS A 188 9.82 13.20 -4.71
C LYS A 188 8.48 13.64 -5.30
N MET A 189 7.47 12.82 -5.10
CA MET A 189 6.07 13.18 -5.37
C MET A 189 5.22 12.91 -4.14
N ASN A 190 4.17 13.72 -3.94
CA ASN A 190 3.16 13.48 -2.91
C ASN A 190 1.78 13.96 -3.41
N ILE A 191 0.71 13.49 -2.76
CA ILE A 191 -0.65 13.97 -2.99
C ILE A 191 -1.24 14.39 -1.67
N LYS A 192 -1.33 15.72 -1.46
CA LYS A 192 -1.93 16.36 -0.27
C LYS A 192 -2.78 17.56 -0.68
N GLY A 193 -3.99 17.28 -1.14
CA GLY A 193 -4.88 18.31 -1.71
C GLY A 193 -4.50 18.72 -3.12
N ALA A 194 -3.23 18.66 -3.48
CA ALA A 194 -2.67 18.86 -4.81
C ALA A 194 -1.68 17.73 -5.13
N PHE A 195 -1.30 17.59 -6.39
CA PHE A 195 -0.18 16.76 -6.80
C PHE A 195 1.10 17.56 -6.60
N GLN A 196 1.94 17.16 -5.67
CA GLN A 196 3.15 17.85 -5.24
C GLN A 196 4.38 17.17 -5.86
N ILE A 197 5.26 17.94 -6.46
CA ILE A 197 6.47 17.45 -7.14
C ILE A 197 7.69 18.27 -6.69
N TRP A 198 8.72 17.60 -6.22
CA TRP A 198 10.03 18.16 -5.90
C TRP A 198 11.03 17.77 -6.97
N MET A 199 11.80 18.74 -7.48
CA MET A 199 12.75 18.57 -8.55
C MET A 199 14.20 18.56 -8.02
N LYS A 200 15.13 18.04 -8.82
CA LYS A 200 16.58 18.01 -8.49
C LYS A 200 17.19 19.39 -8.28
N ASP A 201 16.67 20.41 -8.95
CA ASP A 201 17.14 21.80 -8.82
C ASP A 201 16.64 22.49 -7.55
N GLY A 202 15.88 21.76 -6.71
CA GLY A 202 15.26 22.26 -5.48
C GLY A 202 13.91 22.96 -5.67
N SER A 203 13.42 23.09 -6.90
CA SER A 203 12.11 23.66 -7.16
C SER A 203 10.98 22.72 -6.68
N PHE A 204 9.87 23.35 -6.28
CA PHE A 204 8.67 22.68 -5.80
C PHE A 204 7.47 23.14 -6.63
N HIS A 205 6.65 22.19 -7.05
CA HIS A 205 5.46 22.44 -7.90
C HIS A 205 4.23 21.77 -7.29
N GLU A 206 3.11 22.49 -7.35
CA GLU A 206 1.79 21.95 -7.02
C GLU A 206 0.88 22.02 -8.23
N ILE A 207 0.26 20.90 -8.58
CA ILE A 207 -0.67 20.78 -9.70
C ILE A 207 -2.04 20.39 -9.13
N ASP A 208 -3.10 21.10 -9.54
CA ASP A 208 -4.46 20.78 -9.11
C ASP A 208 -4.81 19.34 -9.51
N LEU A 209 -5.29 18.56 -8.57
CA LEU A 209 -5.70 17.17 -8.81
C LEU A 209 -6.80 17.05 -9.86
N LYS A 210 -7.61 18.10 -10.09
CA LYS A 210 -8.61 18.11 -11.16
C LYS A 210 -7.98 18.01 -12.53
N GLU A 211 -6.81 18.60 -12.73
CA GLU A 211 -6.06 18.51 -13.99
C GLU A 211 -5.54 17.10 -14.25
N CYS A 212 -5.23 16.35 -13.18
CA CYS A 212 -4.76 14.97 -13.28
C CYS A 212 -5.87 13.95 -13.59
N HIS A 213 -7.16 14.34 -13.51
CA HIS A 213 -8.29 13.40 -13.63
C HIS A 213 -8.36 12.70 -14.99
N GLY A 214 -7.87 13.33 -16.08
CA GLY A 214 -7.81 12.73 -17.41
C GLY A 214 -7.03 11.42 -17.45
N TRP A 215 -5.99 11.32 -16.64
CA TRP A 215 -5.09 10.15 -16.52
C TRP A 215 -5.47 9.20 -15.39
N THR A 216 -6.61 9.41 -14.71
CA THR A 216 -7.08 8.46 -13.70
C THR A 216 -7.40 7.12 -14.34
N ARG A 217 -6.80 6.05 -13.83
CA ARG A 217 -7.04 4.69 -14.30
C ARG A 217 -8.54 4.35 -14.26
N THR A 218 -9.06 3.79 -15.35
CA THR A 218 -10.50 3.54 -15.54
C THR A 218 -11.14 2.79 -14.37
N GLY A 219 -10.45 1.75 -13.84
CA GLY A 219 -10.95 0.97 -12.71
C GLY A 219 -11.07 1.75 -11.40
N CYS A 220 -10.30 2.84 -11.22
CA CYS A 220 -10.34 3.66 -10.02
C CYS A 220 -11.56 4.58 -9.97
N LYS A 221 -12.15 4.92 -11.12
CA LYS A 221 -13.33 5.81 -11.19
C LYS A 221 -14.55 5.26 -10.44
N ASN A 222 -14.64 3.94 -10.28
CA ASN A 222 -15.74 3.24 -9.61
C ASN A 222 -15.27 2.45 -8.39
N CYS A 223 -14.11 2.78 -7.82
CA CYS A 223 -13.60 2.10 -6.64
C CYS A 223 -14.23 2.68 -5.37
N PRO A 224 -14.97 1.90 -4.57
CA PRO A 224 -15.54 2.39 -3.32
C PRO A 224 -14.55 2.36 -2.16
N ASP A 225 -13.48 1.57 -2.26
CA ASP A 225 -12.55 1.31 -1.16
C ASP A 225 -11.40 2.33 -1.15
N PHE A 226 -11.58 3.39 -0.37
CA PHE A 226 -10.51 4.36 -0.06
C PHE A 226 -9.59 3.86 1.05
N ALA A 227 -10.16 3.16 2.03
CA ALA A 227 -9.53 2.92 3.33
C ALA A 227 -8.80 1.57 3.44
N ALA A 228 -8.71 0.79 2.36
CA ALA A 228 -8.17 -0.58 2.37
C ALA A 228 -8.82 -1.43 3.48
N GLU A 229 -10.14 -1.51 3.42
CA GLU A 229 -11.01 -1.97 4.49
C GLU A 229 -10.79 -3.43 4.91
N HIS A 230 -10.24 -4.27 4.02
CA HIS A 230 -9.98 -5.69 4.25
C HIS A 230 -8.47 -6.00 4.30
N SER A 231 -7.78 -5.27 5.17
CA SER A 231 -6.37 -5.47 5.51
C SER A 231 -6.20 -5.69 7.02
N ASP A 232 -5.03 -6.10 7.47
CA ASP A 232 -4.71 -6.16 8.90
C ASP A 232 -4.47 -4.76 9.47
N ILE A 233 -3.79 -3.95 8.68
CA ILE A 233 -3.53 -2.54 8.96
C ILE A 233 -3.72 -1.75 7.67
N ALA A 234 -4.43 -0.62 7.72
CA ALA A 234 -4.47 0.33 6.63
C ALA A 234 -3.74 1.62 7.03
N THR A 235 -3.04 2.24 6.07
CA THR A 235 -2.16 3.37 6.37
C THR A 235 -2.05 4.36 5.21
N GLY A 236 -1.81 5.63 5.53
CA GLY A 236 -1.63 6.68 4.53
C GLY A 236 -1.29 8.04 5.15
N GLY A 237 -1.02 9.01 4.30
CA GLY A 237 -0.79 10.38 4.72
C GLY A 237 -2.04 11.02 5.32
N ILE A 238 -1.86 11.95 6.27
CA ILE A 238 -2.95 12.70 6.89
C ILE A 238 -2.75 14.20 6.72
N GLY A 239 -3.74 14.87 6.14
CA GLY A 239 -3.75 16.32 5.99
C GLY A 239 -2.48 16.85 5.33
N LYS A 240 -1.90 17.91 5.90
CA LYS A 240 -0.64 18.52 5.43
C LYS A 240 0.60 18.02 6.16
N ASP A 241 0.44 17.14 7.15
CA ASP A 241 1.55 16.60 7.94
C ASP A 241 2.34 15.59 7.10
N ASN A 242 3.65 15.81 6.99
CA ASN A 242 4.58 14.93 6.26
C ASN A 242 5.41 14.03 7.19
N ASP A 243 5.19 14.14 8.49
CA ASP A 243 6.03 13.51 9.51
C ASP A 243 5.36 12.31 10.17
N TRP A 244 4.04 12.21 10.01
CA TRP A 244 3.21 11.19 10.60
C TRP A 244 2.38 10.46 9.58
N THR A 245 2.14 9.18 9.86
CA THR A 245 1.29 8.30 9.07
C THR A 245 -0.01 8.03 9.84
N LEU A 246 -1.17 8.24 9.23
CA LEU A 246 -2.43 7.72 9.75
C LEU A 246 -2.40 6.19 9.65
N THR A 247 -2.66 5.52 10.76
CA THR A 247 -2.67 4.06 10.85
C THR A 247 -4.00 3.58 11.42
N ILE A 248 -4.70 2.77 10.66
CA ILE A 248 -5.96 2.13 11.02
C ILE A 248 -5.67 0.67 11.30
N VAL A 249 -5.71 0.28 12.56
CA VAL A 249 -5.54 -1.11 12.98
C VAL A 249 -6.88 -1.83 12.88
N ARG A 250 -6.96 -2.93 12.14
CA ARG A 250 -8.22 -3.58 11.81
C ARG A 250 -8.41 -4.94 12.44
N THR A 251 -7.40 -5.80 12.40
CA THR A 251 -7.49 -7.16 12.93
C THR A 251 -6.80 -7.29 14.30
N ALA A 252 -7.09 -8.38 15.02
CA ALA A 252 -6.39 -8.71 16.26
C ALA A 252 -4.89 -8.94 16.04
N LEU A 253 -4.51 -9.52 14.88
CA LEU A 253 -3.11 -9.70 14.51
C LEU A 253 -2.44 -8.33 14.27
N GLY A 254 -3.12 -7.41 13.57
CA GLY A 254 -2.64 -6.04 13.38
C GLY A 254 -2.41 -5.32 14.72
N GLU A 255 -3.33 -5.47 15.66
CA GLU A 255 -3.23 -4.89 17.01
C GLU A 255 -2.05 -5.49 17.81
N GLU A 256 -1.87 -6.81 17.76
CA GLU A 256 -0.71 -7.47 18.38
C GLU A 256 0.60 -6.92 17.84
N VAL A 257 0.74 -6.84 16.51
CA VAL A 257 1.95 -6.34 15.84
C VAL A 257 2.24 -4.90 16.23
N ILE A 258 1.25 -4.00 16.18
CA ILE A 258 1.42 -2.59 16.57
C ILE A 258 1.89 -2.47 18.02
N ASN A 259 1.23 -3.16 18.94
CA ASN A 259 1.57 -3.09 20.35
C ASN A 259 3.01 -3.56 20.63
N ARG A 260 3.46 -4.61 19.93
CA ARG A 260 4.86 -5.08 20.02
C ARG A 260 5.84 -4.09 19.41
N MET A 261 5.54 -3.50 18.25
CA MET A 261 6.41 -2.50 17.63
C MET A 261 6.58 -1.27 18.52
N ILE A 262 5.53 -0.84 19.23
CA ILE A 262 5.60 0.25 20.22
C ILE A 262 6.48 -0.19 21.42
N ALA A 263 6.26 -1.39 21.98
CA ALA A 263 7.03 -1.91 23.08
C ALA A 263 8.52 -2.06 22.74
N ASP A 264 8.84 -2.45 21.50
CA ASP A 264 10.22 -2.58 20.99
C ASP A 264 10.83 -1.22 20.59
N ASN A 265 10.11 -0.11 20.78
CA ASN A 265 10.53 1.25 20.40
C ASN A 265 10.91 1.37 18.91
N VAL A 266 10.19 0.67 18.03
CA VAL A 266 10.38 0.73 16.57
C VAL A 266 9.55 1.85 15.97
N ILE A 267 8.38 2.12 16.55
CA ILE A 267 7.49 3.21 16.17
C ILE A 267 7.08 4.02 17.40
N ILE A 268 6.75 5.29 17.16
CA ILE A 268 5.99 6.16 18.07
C ILE A 268 4.54 6.19 17.56
N ALA A 269 3.59 6.11 18.50
CA ALA A 269 2.16 6.16 18.20
C ALA A 269 1.43 7.04 19.23
#